data_9de5cb12d47855e616db0b3f9cc0ecb1
#
_entry.id   9de5cb12d47855e616db0b3f9cc0ecb1
#
_cell.length_a   1.000
_cell.length_b   1.000
_cell.length_c   1.000
_cell.angle_alpha   90.00
_cell.angle_beta   90.00
_cell.angle_gamma   90.00
#
_symmetry.space_group_name_H-M   'P 1'
#
loop_
_entity.id
_entity.type
_entity.pdbx_description
1 polymer ?
#
loop_
_entity_poly.entity_id
_entity_poly.type
_entity_poly.pdbx_seq_one_letter_code
_entity_poly.pdbx_strand_id
1 'polypeptide(L)'
;MGVHILAIDDEEGILRVIRRALEKDGCHVDALSDPLAIDTARLGQYDLILLDVMMPGMDGFSLCRRIRGEVDCPVLFLTAKTGEEDLMRGLGLGADDYIRKPFGIGELRARVQAHIRRERRERTQAVIAGDVRFYLREKRAV
;
A
#
# COMPACT_ATOMS: atom_id res chain seq x y z
N MET A 1 -10.81 -14.51 6.18
CA MET A 1 -10.35 -13.26 6.73
C MET A 1 -10.02 -12.27 5.64
N GLY A 2 -10.66 -11.14 5.72
CA GLY A 2 -10.53 -10.13 4.69
C GLY A 2 -9.20 -9.38 4.73
N VAL A 3 -8.79 -8.90 3.58
CA VAL A 3 -7.64 -8.01 3.44
C VAL A 3 -8.13 -6.59 3.65
N HIS A 4 -7.41 -5.83 4.46
CA HIS A 4 -7.68 -4.42 4.72
C HIS A 4 -6.74 -3.54 3.91
N ILE A 5 -7.31 -2.66 3.10
CA ILE A 5 -6.53 -1.75 2.24
C ILE A 5 -6.89 -0.31 2.55
N LEU A 6 -5.88 0.55 2.63
CA LEU A 6 -6.06 1.99 2.72
C LEU A 6 -5.74 2.61 1.36
N ALA A 7 -6.66 3.36 0.79
CA ALA A 7 -6.45 4.08 -0.46
C ALA A 7 -6.52 5.58 -0.20
N ILE A 8 -5.46 6.29 -0.57
CA ILE A 8 -5.32 7.73 -0.35
C ILE A 8 -5.17 8.42 -1.70
N ASP A 9 -6.14 9.24 -2.07
CA ASP A 9 -6.15 9.96 -3.35
C ASP A 9 -7.13 11.13 -3.21
N ASP A 10 -6.74 12.32 -3.65
CA ASP A 10 -7.62 13.49 -3.57
C ASP A 10 -8.79 13.44 -4.55
N GLU A 11 -8.74 12.57 -5.55
CA GLU A 11 -9.82 12.38 -6.51
C GLU A 11 -10.79 11.30 -6.02
N GLU A 12 -11.97 11.75 -5.56
CA GLU A 12 -12.97 10.82 -5.03
C GLU A 12 -13.46 9.81 -6.06
N GLY A 13 -13.48 10.20 -7.34
CA GLY A 13 -13.83 9.28 -8.44
C GLY A 13 -12.88 8.10 -8.53
N ILE A 14 -11.59 8.35 -8.35
CA ILE A 14 -10.56 7.31 -8.34
C ILE A 14 -10.78 6.38 -7.15
N LEU A 15 -11.03 6.96 -5.98
CA LEU A 15 -11.28 6.17 -4.77
C LEU A 15 -12.48 5.25 -4.92
N ARG A 16 -13.55 5.71 -5.58
CA ARG A 16 -14.72 4.86 -5.84
C ARG A 16 -14.39 3.69 -6.75
N VAL A 17 -13.61 3.94 -7.80
CA VAL A 17 -13.17 2.88 -8.72
C VAL A 17 -12.33 1.85 -7.99
N ILE A 18 -11.38 2.31 -7.19
CA ILE A 18 -10.50 1.43 -6.41
C ILE A 18 -11.34 0.58 -5.45
N ARG A 19 -12.24 1.22 -4.71
CA ARG A 19 -13.08 0.52 -3.74
C ARG A 19 -13.91 -0.56 -4.40
N ARG A 20 -14.61 -0.23 -5.49
CA ARG A 20 -15.43 -1.21 -6.20
C ARG A 20 -14.63 -2.39 -6.72
N ALA A 21 -13.48 -2.10 -7.32
CA ALA A 21 -12.64 -3.14 -7.90
C ALA A 21 -12.14 -4.11 -6.84
N LEU A 22 -11.65 -3.58 -5.73
CA LEU A 22 -11.04 -4.41 -4.70
C LEU A 22 -12.05 -5.07 -3.77
N GLU A 23 -13.20 -4.43 -3.55
CA GLU A 23 -14.27 -5.08 -2.77
C GLU A 23 -14.81 -6.32 -3.48
N LYS A 24 -14.81 -6.35 -4.80
CA LYS A 24 -15.16 -7.55 -5.55
C LYS A 24 -14.23 -8.72 -5.27
N ASP A 25 -13.00 -8.42 -4.88
CA ASP A 25 -12.01 -9.45 -4.55
C ASP A 25 -12.03 -9.80 -3.06
N GLY A 26 -13.02 -9.30 -2.32
CA GLY A 26 -13.16 -9.59 -0.90
C GLY A 26 -12.36 -8.69 0.03
N CYS A 27 -11.76 -7.62 -0.50
CA CYS A 27 -11.00 -6.69 0.32
C CYS A 27 -11.92 -5.68 1.00
N HIS A 28 -11.53 -5.24 2.19
CA HIS A 28 -12.14 -4.10 2.84
C HIS A 28 -11.27 -2.88 2.51
N VAL A 29 -11.87 -1.83 1.94
CA VAL A 29 -11.13 -0.64 1.50
C VAL A 29 -11.59 0.57 2.27
N ASP A 30 -10.67 1.20 2.98
CA ASP A 30 -10.87 2.53 3.56
C ASP A 30 -10.31 3.56 2.59
N ALA A 31 -11.15 4.50 2.18
CA ALA A 31 -10.77 5.53 1.21
C ALA A 31 -10.61 6.87 1.94
N LEU A 32 -9.51 7.54 1.68
CA LEU A 32 -9.17 8.80 2.33
C LEU A 32 -8.80 9.83 1.27
N SER A 33 -9.60 10.89 1.15
CA SER A 33 -9.34 11.95 0.17
C SER A 33 -8.48 13.09 0.74
N ASP A 34 -8.35 13.16 2.04
CA ASP A 34 -7.53 14.17 2.71
C ASP A 34 -6.36 13.50 3.43
N PRO A 35 -5.12 13.67 2.92
CA PRO A 35 -3.97 13.04 3.53
C PRO A 35 -3.69 13.55 4.96
N LEU A 36 -4.20 14.71 5.32
CA LEU A 36 -4.03 15.26 6.67
C LEU A 36 -4.92 14.54 7.69
N ALA A 37 -5.92 13.80 7.23
CA ALA A 37 -6.81 13.06 8.11
C ALA A 37 -6.27 11.66 8.48
N ILE A 38 -5.05 11.33 8.07
CA ILE A 38 -4.45 10.03 8.39
C ILE A 38 -4.22 9.92 9.89
N ASP A 39 -4.74 8.83 10.45
CA ASP A 39 -4.47 8.47 11.84
C ASP A 39 -3.33 7.44 11.84
N THR A 40 -2.12 7.90 12.15
CA THR A 40 -0.95 7.04 12.13
C THR A 40 -1.03 5.89 13.14
N ALA A 41 -1.78 6.08 14.21
CA ALA A 41 -1.96 5.02 15.21
C ALA A 41 -2.75 3.82 14.67
N ARG A 42 -3.50 4.02 13.58
CA ARG A 42 -4.32 2.97 12.99
C ARG A 42 -3.74 2.35 11.74
N LEU A 43 -2.58 2.83 11.28
CA LEU A 43 -1.98 2.34 10.04
C LEU A 43 -1.59 0.86 10.09
N GLY A 44 -1.29 0.35 11.27
CA GLY A 44 -0.88 -1.05 11.42
C GLY A 44 -1.97 -2.07 11.11
N GLN A 45 -3.23 -1.64 10.99
CA GLN A 45 -4.33 -2.54 10.65
C GLN A 45 -4.40 -2.88 9.16
N TYR A 46 -3.69 -2.15 8.32
CA TYR A 46 -3.78 -2.33 6.87
C TYR A 46 -2.78 -3.35 6.36
N ASP A 47 -3.22 -4.11 5.38
CA ASP A 47 -2.41 -5.13 4.70
C ASP A 47 -1.73 -4.56 3.47
N LEU A 48 -2.20 -3.40 2.98
CA LEU A 48 -1.64 -2.73 1.81
C LEU A 48 -2.14 -1.29 1.77
N ILE A 49 -1.28 -0.38 1.31
CA ILE A 49 -1.63 1.03 1.17
C ILE A 49 -1.43 1.46 -0.28
N LEU A 50 -2.45 2.09 -0.85
CA LEU A 50 -2.39 2.73 -2.16
C LEU A 50 -2.30 4.24 -1.92
N LEU A 51 -1.28 4.87 -2.46
CA LEU A 51 -0.99 6.27 -2.16
C LEU A 51 -0.75 7.09 -3.42
N ASP A 52 -1.62 8.07 -3.67
CA ASP A 52 -1.40 9.05 -4.74
C ASP A 52 -0.25 9.98 -4.35
N VAL A 53 0.72 10.14 -5.25
CA VAL A 53 1.87 11.00 -4.97
C VAL A 53 1.68 12.45 -5.41
N MET A 54 0.56 12.76 -6.07
CA MET A 54 0.29 14.11 -6.55
C MET A 54 -1.00 14.66 -5.96
N MET A 55 -0.95 15.06 -4.71
CA MET A 55 -2.10 15.66 -4.03
C MET A 55 -1.83 17.11 -3.69
N PRO A 56 -2.82 18.01 -3.86
CA PRO A 56 -2.65 19.41 -3.47
C PRO A 56 -2.33 19.54 -1.98
N GLY A 57 -1.39 20.40 -1.68
CA GLY A 57 -1.04 20.71 -0.30
C GLY A 57 -0.20 19.66 0.40
N MET A 58 0.10 18.54 -0.24
CA MET A 58 0.97 17.52 0.34
C MET A 58 1.72 16.76 -0.75
N ASP A 59 3.02 16.60 -0.52
CA ASP A 59 3.86 15.78 -1.37
C ASP A 59 3.70 14.31 -0.95
N GLY A 60 3.22 13.47 -1.87
CA GLY A 60 3.02 12.05 -1.62
C GLY A 60 4.30 11.31 -1.28
N PHE A 61 5.45 11.78 -1.77
CA PHE A 61 6.74 11.20 -1.42
C PHE A 61 7.07 11.43 0.05
N SER A 62 6.81 12.63 0.56
CA SER A 62 7.00 12.95 1.98
C SER A 62 6.07 12.13 2.86
N LEU A 63 4.82 11.97 2.41
CA LEU A 63 3.84 11.16 3.11
C LEU A 63 4.27 9.68 3.14
N CYS A 64 4.79 9.17 2.04
CA CYS A 64 5.29 7.80 1.99
C CYS A 64 6.42 7.57 2.99
N ARG A 65 7.36 8.52 3.07
CA ARG A 65 8.46 8.43 4.02
C ARG A 65 7.95 8.33 5.45
N ARG A 66 6.94 9.14 5.78
CA ARG A 66 6.33 9.12 7.10
C ARG A 66 5.60 7.81 7.38
N ILE A 67 4.78 7.36 6.43
CA ILE A 67 4.03 6.12 6.53
C ILE A 67 4.98 4.92 6.64
N ARG A 68 6.06 4.92 5.86
CA ARG A 68 6.98 3.78 5.82
C ARG A 68 7.57 3.48 7.19
N GLY A 69 7.76 4.47 8.02
CA GLY A 69 8.24 4.28 9.38
C GLY A 69 7.22 3.65 10.33
N GLU A 70 5.94 3.64 9.92
CA GLU A 70 4.84 3.17 10.78
C GLU A 70 4.26 1.83 10.35
N VAL A 71 4.59 1.34 9.14
CA VAL A 71 3.97 0.12 8.61
C VAL A 71 4.99 -0.81 7.98
N ASP A 72 4.68 -2.11 8.01
CA ASP A 72 5.46 -3.13 7.32
C ASP A 72 4.78 -3.61 6.05
N CYS A 73 3.54 -3.21 5.82
CA CYS A 73 2.79 -3.66 4.67
C CYS A 73 3.29 -3.01 3.38
N PRO A 74 2.96 -3.59 2.21
CA PRO A 74 3.30 -2.98 0.93
C PRO A 74 2.65 -1.61 0.75
N VAL A 75 3.42 -0.67 0.20
CA VAL A 75 2.93 0.66 -0.19
C VAL A 75 3.10 0.80 -1.69
N LEU A 76 1.98 0.98 -2.40
CA LEU A 76 1.95 1.12 -3.85
C LEU A 76 1.58 2.56 -4.22
N PHE A 77 2.38 3.18 -5.06
CA PHE A 77 2.09 4.52 -5.52
C PHE A 77 1.11 4.52 -6.69
N LEU A 78 0.17 5.46 -6.65
CA LEU A 78 -0.68 5.80 -7.79
C LEU A 78 -0.19 7.14 -8.31
N THR A 79 0.13 7.25 -9.60
CA THR A 79 0.69 8.49 -10.08
C THR A 79 0.48 8.74 -11.56
N ALA A 80 0.25 10.01 -11.90
CA ALA A 80 0.29 10.48 -13.29
C ALA A 80 1.71 10.79 -13.74
N LYS A 81 2.69 10.80 -12.83
CA LYS A 81 4.09 11.05 -13.18
C LYS A 81 4.66 9.89 -13.97
N THR A 82 5.35 10.21 -15.05
CA THR A 82 5.90 9.21 -15.96
C THR A 82 7.42 9.22 -16.01
N GLY A 83 8.05 10.16 -15.33
CA GLY A 83 9.52 10.31 -15.34
C GLY A 83 10.22 9.19 -14.60
N GLU A 84 11.30 8.70 -15.17
CA GLU A 84 12.12 7.68 -14.57
C GLU A 84 12.69 8.12 -13.22
N GLU A 85 13.07 9.38 -13.11
CA GLU A 85 13.56 9.95 -11.85
C GLU A 85 12.54 9.86 -10.74
N ASP A 86 11.26 10.17 -11.05
CA ASP A 86 10.19 10.10 -10.08
C ASP A 86 9.94 8.67 -9.62
N LEU A 87 10.02 7.72 -10.56
CA LEU A 87 9.89 6.31 -10.24
C LEU A 87 11.01 5.85 -9.30
N MET A 88 12.25 6.20 -9.63
CA MET A 88 13.41 5.85 -8.83
C MET A 88 13.33 6.47 -7.44
N ARG A 89 12.89 7.73 -7.37
CA ARG A 89 12.71 8.42 -6.09
C ARG A 89 11.68 7.71 -5.22
N GLY A 90 10.54 7.33 -5.80
CA GLY A 90 9.48 6.64 -5.06
C GLY A 90 9.95 5.32 -4.48
N LEU A 91 10.61 4.52 -5.30
CA LEU A 91 11.15 3.23 -4.86
C LEU A 91 12.24 3.41 -3.80
N GLY A 92 13.06 4.45 -3.93
CA GLY A 92 14.08 4.76 -2.93
C GLY A 92 13.51 5.20 -1.60
N LEU A 93 12.26 5.71 -1.57
CA LEU A 93 11.58 6.11 -0.34
C LEU A 93 10.79 4.97 0.30
N GLY A 94 10.82 3.77 -0.29
CA GLY A 94 10.20 2.60 0.29
C GLY A 94 8.90 2.15 -0.34
N ALA A 95 8.54 2.70 -1.52
CA ALA A 95 7.42 2.18 -2.27
C ALA A 95 7.76 0.79 -2.81
N ASP A 96 6.79 -0.10 -2.79
CA ASP A 96 6.98 -1.47 -3.25
C ASP A 96 6.59 -1.64 -4.72
N ASP A 97 5.77 -0.75 -5.25
CA ASP A 97 5.33 -0.80 -6.63
C ASP A 97 4.76 0.54 -7.06
N TYR A 98 4.43 0.64 -8.33
CA TYR A 98 4.03 1.85 -9.00
C TYR A 98 2.89 1.53 -9.95
N ILE A 99 1.80 2.26 -9.86
CA ILE A 99 0.67 2.12 -10.78
C ILE A 99 0.45 3.48 -11.46
N ARG A 100 0.60 3.52 -12.77
CA ARG A 100 0.42 4.76 -13.53
C ARG A 100 -1.04 5.06 -13.77
N LYS A 101 -1.40 6.31 -13.62
CA LYS A 101 -2.73 6.81 -14.02
C LYS A 101 -2.68 7.28 -15.48
N PRO A 102 -3.68 7.01 -16.28
CA PRO A 102 -4.85 6.17 -15.98
C PRO A 102 -4.46 4.68 -15.95
N PHE A 103 -5.04 3.95 -15.01
CA PHE A 103 -4.80 2.52 -14.91
C PHE A 103 -6.06 1.73 -15.29
N GLY A 104 -5.86 0.51 -15.77
CA GLY A 104 -6.95 -0.42 -15.96
C GLY A 104 -7.33 -1.07 -14.64
N ILE A 105 -8.60 -1.40 -14.49
CA ILE A 105 -9.09 -2.09 -13.30
C ILE A 105 -8.38 -3.43 -13.14
N GLY A 106 -8.19 -4.15 -14.24
CA GLY A 106 -7.47 -5.43 -14.22
C GLY A 106 -6.04 -5.31 -13.75
N GLU A 107 -5.34 -4.25 -14.18
CA GLU A 107 -3.97 -3.99 -13.75
C GLU A 107 -3.92 -3.70 -12.24
N LEU A 108 -4.82 -2.84 -11.76
CA LEU A 108 -4.90 -2.51 -10.34
C LEU A 108 -5.10 -3.78 -9.50
N ARG A 109 -6.10 -4.58 -9.87
CA ARG A 109 -6.42 -5.81 -9.14
C ARG A 109 -5.26 -6.79 -9.15
N ALA A 110 -4.64 -6.98 -10.31
CA ALA A 110 -3.54 -7.92 -10.45
C ALA A 110 -2.34 -7.54 -9.59
N ARG A 111 -1.98 -6.25 -9.59
CA ARG A 111 -0.84 -5.77 -8.79
C ARG A 111 -1.12 -5.87 -7.30
N VAL A 112 -2.30 -5.47 -6.87
CA VAL A 112 -2.69 -5.55 -5.46
C VAL A 112 -2.67 -6.99 -4.99
N GLN A 113 -3.28 -7.90 -5.75
CA GLN A 113 -3.32 -9.31 -5.38
C GLN A 113 -1.93 -9.95 -5.36
N ALA A 114 -1.07 -9.56 -6.30
CA ALA A 114 0.29 -10.07 -6.34
C ALA A 114 1.07 -9.71 -5.06
N HIS A 115 0.94 -8.47 -4.61
CA HIS A 115 1.61 -8.03 -3.38
C HIS A 115 1.04 -8.68 -2.13
N ILE A 116 -0.28 -8.86 -2.09
CA ILE A 116 -0.93 -9.53 -0.96
C ILE A 116 -0.48 -11.00 -0.89
N ARG A 117 -0.45 -11.70 -2.02
CA ARG A 117 0.00 -13.10 -2.05
C ARG A 117 1.46 -13.23 -1.63
N ARG A 118 2.30 -12.32 -2.11
CA ARG A 118 3.72 -12.30 -1.76
C ARG A 118 3.91 -12.11 -0.27
N GLU A 119 3.19 -11.17 0.31
CA GLU A 119 3.24 -10.88 1.74
C GLU A 119 2.81 -12.08 2.56
N ARG A 120 1.74 -12.75 2.16
CA ARG A 120 1.25 -13.95 2.83
C ARG A 120 2.24 -15.11 2.71
N ARG A 121 2.84 -15.26 1.54
CA ARG A 121 3.84 -16.30 1.32
C ARG A 121 5.06 -16.09 2.21
N GLU A 122 5.55 -14.88 2.30
CA GLU A 122 6.68 -14.55 3.15
C GLU A 122 6.36 -14.83 4.62
N ARG A 123 5.18 -14.49 5.08
CA ARG A 123 4.73 -14.79 6.43
C ARG A 123 4.64 -16.28 6.68
N THR A 124 4.09 -17.02 5.74
CA THR A 124 3.97 -18.47 5.85
C THR A 124 5.34 -19.13 5.91
N GLN A 125 6.26 -18.74 5.06
CA GLN A 125 7.62 -19.26 5.08
C GLN A 125 8.32 -18.94 6.40
N ALA A 126 8.09 -17.76 6.93
CA ALA A 126 8.64 -17.36 8.20
C ALA A 126 8.10 -18.20 9.36
N VAL A 127 6.81 -18.54 9.31
CA VAL A 127 6.21 -19.42 10.32
C VAL A 127 6.74 -20.84 10.21
N ILE A 128 6.90 -21.35 9.00
CA ILE A 128 7.47 -22.68 8.77
C ILE A 128 8.91 -22.73 9.29
N ALA A 129 9.68 -21.70 9.01
CA ALA A 129 11.05 -21.57 9.51
C ALA A 129 11.09 -21.22 11.00
N GLY A 130 9.95 -20.90 11.58
CA GLY A 130 9.82 -20.41 12.93
C GLY A 130 10.26 -21.38 14.00
N ASP A 131 10.17 -22.66 13.73
CA ASP A 131 10.68 -23.68 14.66
C ASP A 131 12.16 -23.47 14.94
N VAL A 132 12.88 -22.89 13.98
CA VAL A 132 14.30 -22.64 14.09
C VAL A 132 14.62 -21.22 14.51
N ARG A 133 13.80 -20.25 14.07
CA ARG A 133 14.09 -18.81 14.23
C ARG A 133 12.99 -18.06 14.96
N PHE A 134 12.23 -18.74 15.72
CA PHE A 134 11.06 -18.19 16.39
C PHE A 134 11.33 -16.86 17.10
N TYR A 135 12.38 -16.80 17.89
CA TYR A 135 12.68 -15.60 18.67
C TYR A 135 13.06 -14.41 17.80
N LEU A 136 13.75 -14.65 16.71
CA LEU A 136 14.12 -13.60 15.80
C LEU A 136 12.88 -13.00 15.13
N ARG A 137 11.90 -13.83 14.82
CA ARG A 137 10.64 -13.40 14.25
C ARG A 137 9.86 -12.51 15.21
N GLU A 138 9.73 -12.93 16.44
CA GLU A 138 9.02 -12.14 17.45
C GLU A 138 9.61 -10.75 17.62
N LYS A 139 10.92 -10.65 17.68
CA LYS A 139 11.59 -9.36 17.80
C LYS A 139 11.32 -8.46 16.59
N ARG A 140 11.15 -9.03 15.43
CA ARG A 140 10.90 -8.27 14.21
C ARG A 140 9.45 -7.90 14.02
N ALA A 141 8.56 -8.62 14.64
CA ALA A 141 7.12 -8.41 14.49
C ALA A 141 6.57 -7.23 15.27
N VAL A 142 7.38 -6.59 16.03
CA VAL A 142 6.99 -5.44 16.86
C VAL A 142 6.59 -4.24 16.03
#